data_f9f3176745937c834c5652900944a20a
#
_entry.id   f9f3176745937c834c5652900944a20a
#
_cell.length_a   1.000
_cell.length_b   1.000
_cell.length_c   1.000
_cell.angle_alpha   90.00
_cell.angle_beta   90.00
_cell.angle_gamma   90.00
#
_symmetry.space_group_name_H-M   'P 1'
#
loop_
_entity.id
_entity.type
_entity.pdbx_description
1 polymer ?
#
loop_
_entity_poly.entity_id
_entity_poly.type
_entity_poly.pdbx_seq_one_letter_code
_entity_poly.pdbx_strand_id
1 'polypeptide(L)'
;MSEEQNAVKVFETRRFEKALGKLPAAQLEVVEYEIDSIIQNPEIGELKKGDLSHLRVHKFKLESQQVLLGYSWFEQKLELYLLHVGPHENFYQKQKAQRKADLKFIQP
;
A
#
# COMPACT_ATOMS: atom_id res chain seq x y z
N MET A 1 -15.98 3.66 22.89
CA MET A 1 -15.47 3.59 22.59
C MET A 1 -14.81 3.77 22.14
N SER A 2 -14.44 3.50 22.05
CA SER A 2 -13.70 4.22 21.60
C SER A 2 -12.99 3.94 20.40
N GLU A 3 -13.20 4.76 19.48
CA GLU A 3 -12.57 4.59 18.20
C GLU A 3 -11.09 4.76 18.25
N GLU A 4 -10.61 5.44 19.26
CA GLU A 4 -9.17 5.64 19.34
C GLU A 4 -8.43 4.32 19.44
N GLN A 5 -9.08 3.32 19.98
CA GLN A 5 -8.43 2.03 20.12
C GLN A 5 -8.14 1.38 18.78
N ASN A 6 -8.87 1.80 17.75
CA ASN A 6 -8.72 1.23 16.43
C ASN A 6 -8.10 2.20 15.44
N ALA A 7 -7.54 3.28 15.96
CA ALA A 7 -6.94 4.28 15.09
C ALA A 7 -5.68 3.73 14.44
N VAL A 8 -5.68 3.66 13.13
CA VAL A 8 -4.54 3.19 12.37
C VAL A 8 -3.75 4.40 11.89
N LYS A 9 -2.46 4.37 12.12
CA LYS A 9 -1.57 5.40 11.59
C LYS A 9 -1.14 5.00 10.20
N VAL A 10 -1.29 5.92 9.26
CA VAL A 10 -1.00 5.64 7.86
C VAL A 10 0.18 6.49 7.42
N PHE A 11 1.19 5.82 6.90
CA PHE A 11 2.38 6.46 6.35
C PHE A 11 2.48 6.09 4.88
N GLU A 12 3.08 6.99 4.08
CA GLU A 12 3.26 6.68 2.67
C GLU A 12 4.63 7.13 2.21
N THR A 13 5.21 6.36 1.31
CA THR A 13 6.49 6.74 0.73
C THR A 13 6.28 7.93 -0.20
N ARG A 14 7.39 8.62 -0.48
CA ARG A 14 7.33 9.73 -1.40
C ARG A 14 6.89 9.27 -2.79
N ARG A 15 7.36 8.09 -3.21
CA ARG A 15 6.95 7.63 -4.53
C ARG A 15 5.46 7.24 -4.57
N PHE A 16 4.90 6.80 -3.45
CA PHE A 16 3.47 6.55 -3.38
C PHE A 16 2.70 7.86 -3.53
N GLU A 17 3.10 8.89 -2.79
CA GLU A 17 2.49 10.21 -2.90
C GLU A 17 2.52 10.73 -4.33
N LYS A 18 3.69 10.59 -4.98
CA LYS A 18 3.83 11.08 -6.35
C LYS A 18 2.92 10.33 -7.30
N ALA A 19 2.79 9.02 -7.11
CA ALA A 19 1.91 8.24 -7.97
C ALA A 19 0.47 8.72 -7.86
N LEU A 20 0.00 8.98 -6.64
CA LEU A 20 -1.36 9.48 -6.46
C LEU A 20 -1.53 10.86 -7.07
N GLY A 21 -0.51 11.70 -6.96
CA GLY A 21 -0.60 13.06 -7.48
C GLY A 21 -0.72 13.13 -8.99
N LYS A 22 -0.39 12.06 -9.68
CA LYS A 22 -0.50 12.02 -11.14
C LYS A 22 -1.85 11.52 -11.64
N LEU A 23 -2.71 11.06 -10.73
CA LEU A 23 -3.97 10.46 -11.14
C LEU A 23 -5.04 11.52 -11.38
N PRO A 24 -5.86 11.34 -12.43
CA PRO A 24 -7.04 12.17 -12.57
C PRO A 24 -7.98 11.99 -11.37
N ALA A 25 -8.82 12.99 -11.13
CA ALA A 25 -9.64 13.00 -9.93
C ALA A 25 -10.50 11.74 -9.78
N ALA A 26 -11.09 11.27 -10.87
CA ALA A 26 -11.95 10.10 -10.79
C ALA A 26 -11.17 8.84 -10.41
N GLN A 27 -9.94 8.71 -10.91
CA GLN A 27 -9.12 7.55 -10.57
C GLN A 27 -8.59 7.66 -9.15
N LEU A 28 -8.27 8.87 -8.73
CA LEU A 28 -7.81 9.08 -7.35
C LEU A 28 -8.87 8.66 -6.36
N GLU A 29 -10.14 8.95 -6.65
CA GLU A 29 -11.23 8.52 -5.77
C GLU A 29 -11.26 7.01 -5.61
N VAL A 30 -11.05 6.28 -6.70
CA VAL A 30 -11.06 4.82 -6.65
C VAL A 30 -9.91 4.33 -5.76
N VAL A 31 -8.73 4.90 -5.94
CA VAL A 31 -7.58 4.48 -5.14
C VAL A 31 -7.80 4.80 -3.67
N GLU A 32 -8.36 5.97 -3.37
CA GLU A 32 -8.64 6.33 -1.99
C GLU A 32 -9.65 5.39 -1.35
N TYR A 33 -10.65 4.96 -2.12
CA TYR A 33 -11.60 3.98 -1.63
C TYR A 33 -10.89 2.66 -1.29
N GLU A 34 -9.96 2.24 -2.15
CA GLU A 34 -9.22 1.00 -1.89
C GLU A 34 -8.29 1.14 -0.69
N ILE A 35 -7.70 2.30 -0.50
CA ILE A 35 -6.90 2.55 0.69
C ILE A 35 -7.76 2.43 1.94
N ASP A 36 -8.95 3.00 1.91
CA ASP A 36 -9.88 2.87 3.04
C ASP A 36 -10.22 1.42 3.32
N SER A 37 -10.41 0.63 2.27
CA SER A 37 -10.68 -0.80 2.44
C SER A 37 -9.52 -1.51 3.12
N ILE A 38 -8.28 -1.13 2.78
CA ILE A 38 -7.11 -1.71 3.42
C ILE A 38 -7.06 -1.28 4.88
N ILE A 39 -7.36 -0.02 5.17
CA ILE A 39 -7.35 0.45 6.56
C ILE A 39 -8.34 -0.33 7.41
N GLN A 40 -9.51 -0.64 6.84
CA GLN A 40 -10.53 -1.38 7.57
C GLN A 40 -10.21 -2.86 7.70
N ASN A 41 -9.44 -3.39 6.77
CA ASN A 41 -9.04 -4.79 6.81
C ASN A 41 -7.60 -4.91 6.31
N PRO A 42 -6.62 -4.59 7.16
CA PRO A 42 -5.22 -4.54 6.69
C PRO A 42 -4.67 -5.87 6.20
N GLU A 43 -5.34 -6.97 6.45
CA GLU A 43 -4.89 -8.27 5.96
C GLU A 43 -5.52 -8.64 4.62
N ILE A 44 -6.25 -7.70 4.01
CA ILE A 44 -6.93 -8.00 2.75
C ILE A 44 -5.94 -8.30 1.62
N GLY A 45 -4.77 -7.67 1.64
CA GLY A 45 -3.77 -7.92 0.63
C GLY A 45 -3.01 -9.20 0.88
N GLU A 46 -2.55 -9.83 -0.20
CA GLU A 46 -1.82 -11.08 -0.11
C GLU A 46 -0.41 -10.83 0.40
N LEU A 47 -0.04 -11.54 1.46
CA LEU A 47 1.31 -11.42 2.01
C LEU A 47 2.29 -12.17 1.11
N LYS A 48 3.36 -11.50 0.70
CA LYS A 48 4.34 -12.11 -0.17
C LYS A 48 5.39 -12.86 0.63
N LYS A 49 6.26 -13.56 -0.06
CA LYS A 49 7.27 -14.41 0.57
C LYS A 49 8.66 -14.04 0.04
N GLY A 50 9.67 -14.60 0.68
CA GLY A 50 11.04 -14.40 0.24
C GLY A 50 11.50 -12.99 0.41
N ASP A 51 12.11 -12.44 -0.63
CA ASP A 51 12.67 -11.09 -0.58
C ASP A 51 11.64 -10.02 -0.28
N LEU A 52 10.37 -10.29 -0.54
CA LEU A 52 9.31 -9.32 -0.36
C LEU A 52 8.38 -9.70 0.78
N SER A 53 8.90 -10.40 1.78
CA SER A 53 8.06 -10.89 2.87
C SER A 53 7.49 -9.77 3.76
N HIS A 54 8.01 -8.55 3.61
CA HIS A 54 7.45 -7.38 4.31
C HIS A 54 6.23 -6.81 3.61
N LEU A 55 5.89 -7.33 2.45
CA LEU A 55 4.94 -6.70 1.55
C LEU A 55 3.64 -7.48 1.46
N ARG A 56 2.52 -6.77 1.57
CA ARG A 56 1.22 -7.27 1.15
C ARG A 56 0.82 -6.55 -0.11
N VAL A 57 0.11 -7.24 -0.98
CA VAL A 57 -0.31 -6.66 -2.26
C VAL A 57 -1.81 -6.79 -2.40
N HIS A 58 -2.45 -5.65 -2.59
CA HIS A 58 -3.89 -5.57 -2.82
C HIS A 58 -4.12 -5.26 -4.29
N LYS A 59 -4.94 -6.09 -4.94
CA LYS A 59 -5.22 -5.94 -6.37
C LYS A 59 -6.60 -5.35 -6.56
N PHE A 60 -6.71 -4.42 -7.50
CA PHE A 60 -8.02 -3.87 -7.84
C PHE A 60 -7.96 -3.35 -9.28
N LYS A 61 -9.12 -3.02 -9.81
CA LYS A 61 -9.20 -2.49 -11.17
C LYS A 61 -9.38 -0.99 -11.13
N LEU A 62 -8.61 -0.31 -11.97
CA LEU A 62 -8.72 1.11 -12.17
C LEU A 62 -9.13 1.29 -13.61
N GLU A 63 -10.42 1.57 -13.80
CA GLU A 63 -11.05 1.51 -15.11
C GLU A 63 -10.91 0.07 -15.61
N SER A 64 -10.25 -0.18 -16.72
CA SER A 64 -10.14 -1.56 -17.20
C SER A 64 -8.76 -2.16 -16.93
N GLN A 65 -7.93 -1.47 -16.16
CA GLN A 65 -6.55 -1.90 -15.93
C GLN A 65 -6.39 -2.42 -14.52
N GLN A 66 -5.69 -3.54 -14.38
CA GLN A 66 -5.40 -4.07 -13.05
C GLN A 66 -4.25 -3.29 -12.43
N VAL A 67 -4.46 -2.90 -11.18
CA VAL A 67 -3.49 -2.12 -10.43
C VAL A 67 -3.15 -2.85 -9.15
N LEU A 68 -1.89 -2.78 -8.75
CA LEU A 68 -1.43 -3.38 -7.51
C LEU A 68 -1.02 -2.27 -6.54
N LEU A 69 -1.42 -2.45 -5.28
CA LEU A 69 -1.03 -1.55 -4.21
C LEU A 69 -0.25 -2.35 -3.18
N GLY A 70 1.03 -1.99 -2.99
CA GLY A 70 1.89 -2.68 -2.05
C GLY A 70 2.01 -1.91 -0.75
N TYR A 71 1.89 -2.63 0.36
CA TYR A 71 1.94 -2.01 1.67
C TYR A 71 2.49 -2.98 2.70
N SER A 72 2.90 -2.43 3.85
CA SER A 72 3.28 -3.22 5.02
C SER A 72 2.34 -2.88 6.17
N TRP A 73 2.00 -3.90 6.94
CA TRP A 73 1.07 -3.75 8.05
C TRP A 73 1.69 -4.29 9.33
N PHE A 74 1.68 -3.48 10.37
CA PHE A 74 2.19 -3.88 11.69
C PHE A 74 1.05 -3.80 12.69
N GLU A 75 0.47 -4.96 12.94
CA GLU A 75 -0.74 -5.03 13.77
C GLU A 75 -0.51 -4.53 15.18
N GLN A 76 0.63 -4.88 15.76
CA GLN A 76 0.90 -4.53 17.15
C GLN A 76 1.03 -3.04 17.36
N LYS A 77 1.43 -2.32 16.32
CA LYS A 77 1.58 -0.88 16.40
C LYS A 77 0.43 -0.14 15.75
N LEU A 78 -0.44 -0.85 15.07
CA LEU A 78 -1.51 -0.27 14.25
C LEU A 78 -0.94 0.73 13.25
N GLU A 79 0.12 0.32 12.55
CA GLU A 79 0.79 1.17 11.56
C GLU A 79 0.69 0.52 10.19
N LEU A 80 0.27 1.32 9.23
CA LEU A 80 0.12 0.92 7.85
C LEU A 80 1.03 1.78 6.98
N TYR A 81 1.89 1.12 6.20
CA TYR A 81 2.85 1.81 5.36
C TYR A 81 2.52 1.55 3.90
N LEU A 82 2.06 2.59 3.21
CA LEU A 82 1.73 2.49 1.79
C LEU A 82 3.00 2.74 0.99
N LEU A 83 3.45 1.71 0.26
CA LEU A 83 4.76 1.72 -0.34
C LEU A 83 4.77 2.06 -1.82
N HIS A 84 3.86 1.46 -2.59
CA HIS A 84 3.87 1.63 -4.03
C HIS A 84 2.51 1.29 -4.61
N VAL A 85 2.12 2.00 -5.67
CA VAL A 85 0.89 1.69 -6.38
C VAL A 85 1.17 1.87 -7.86
N GLY A 86 0.71 0.92 -8.68
CA GLY A 86 0.95 1.00 -10.10
C GLY A 86 0.40 -0.21 -10.83
N PRO A 87 0.51 -0.19 -12.16
CA PRO A 87 0.02 -1.31 -12.95
C PRO A 87 0.78 -2.58 -12.64
N HIS A 88 0.14 -3.70 -12.92
CA HIS A 88 0.72 -5.01 -12.67
C HIS A 88 2.09 -5.16 -13.32
N GLU A 89 2.23 -4.59 -14.49
CA GLU A 89 3.46 -4.70 -15.25
C GLU A 89 4.61 -4.01 -14.50
N ASN A 90 5.71 -4.74 -14.30
CA ASN A 90 6.91 -4.21 -13.65
C ASN A 90 6.72 -3.85 -12.18
N PHE A 91 5.56 -4.14 -11.60
CA PHE A 91 5.32 -3.79 -10.20
C PHE A 91 6.33 -4.46 -9.28
N TYR A 92 6.52 -5.76 -9.44
CA TYR A 92 7.39 -6.51 -8.54
C TYR A 92 8.86 -6.19 -8.76
N GLN A 93 9.23 -5.88 -9.99
CA GLN A 93 10.60 -5.44 -10.26
C GLN A 93 10.90 -4.14 -9.54
N LYS A 94 9.96 -3.21 -9.59
CA LYS A 94 10.14 -1.92 -8.90
C LYS A 94 10.17 -2.12 -7.39
N GLN A 95 9.34 -3.02 -6.88
CA GLN A 95 9.36 -3.29 -5.45
C GLN A 95 10.69 -3.88 -5.01
N LYS A 96 11.25 -4.77 -5.80
CA LYS A 96 12.55 -5.35 -5.47
C LYS A 96 13.65 -4.30 -5.50
N ALA A 97 13.58 -3.38 -6.46
CA ALA A 97 14.57 -2.32 -6.55
C ALA A 97 14.51 -1.37 -5.37
N GLN A 98 13.34 -1.21 -4.77
CA GLN A 98 13.14 -0.31 -3.63
C GLN A 98 13.19 -1.03 -2.29
N ARG A 99 13.52 -2.32 -2.29
CA ARG A 99 13.42 -3.13 -1.09
C ARG A 99 14.20 -2.56 0.08
N LYS A 100 15.44 -2.17 -0.15
CA LYS A 100 16.27 -1.64 0.93
C LYS A 100 15.68 -0.35 1.49
N ALA A 101 15.27 0.55 0.62
CA ALA A 101 14.71 1.82 1.05
C ALA A 101 13.40 1.58 1.82
N ASP A 102 12.58 0.66 1.33
CA ASP A 102 11.32 0.36 1.98
C ASP A 102 11.53 -0.25 3.35
N LEU A 103 12.50 -1.16 3.48
CA LEU A 103 12.77 -1.79 4.78
C LEU A 103 13.24 -0.75 5.79
N LYS A 104 14.01 0.25 5.35
CA LYS A 104 14.39 1.34 6.24
C LYS A 104 13.19 2.21 6.60
N PHE A 105 12.33 2.46 5.64
CA PHE A 105 11.17 3.31 5.85
C PHE A 105 10.22 2.74 6.91
N ILE A 106 10.04 1.41 6.89
CA ILE A 106 9.11 0.77 7.82
C ILE A 106 9.75 0.38 9.14
N GLN A 107 11.05 0.58 9.29
CA GLN A 107 11.71 0.26 10.54
C GLN A 107 11.29 1.24 11.64
N PRO A 108 11.06 0.70 12.86
CA PRO A 108 10.69 1.56 13.97
C PRO A 108 11.82 2.46 14.41
#